data_f6efcbe1af6e59be49ded5881d3e9516
#
_entry.id   f6efcbe1af6e59be49ded5881d3e9516
#
_cell.length_a   1.000
_cell.length_b   1.000
_cell.length_c   1.000
_cell.angle_alpha   90.00
_cell.angle_beta   90.00
_cell.angle_gamma   90.00
#
_symmetry.space_group_name_H-M   'P 1'
#
loop_
_entity.id
_entity.type
_entity.pdbx_description
1 polymer ?
#
loop_
_entity_poly.entity_id
_entity_poly.type
_entity_poly.pdbx_seq_one_letter_code
_entity_poly.pdbx_strand_id
1 'polypeptide(L)'
;KPSKNRIDAPCKHFGVCGGCKWQHFDYSGQLREKENKVIQNMRRIGKTEPEEYLPIMGCEEPYFYRNKLEFTFSNKRWLTMDEMSPDGDVLRQPGLGLHRPGAFDKIVDIERCLLQPDPSNAIRNFVRDFCINQGWTFFNVRAREGFLRNLIIKTTSTGKVMVMLSFHYKEDESIDKLLNAIMQKF
;
A
#
# COMPACT_ATOMS: atom_id res chain seq x y z
N LYS A 1 -13.31 -24.92 -10.44
CA LYS A 1 -11.92 -25.41 -10.53
C LYS A 1 -11.00 -24.20 -10.64
N PRO A 2 -9.91 -24.07 -9.84
CA PRO A 2 -8.98 -22.95 -9.95
C PRO A 2 -8.37 -22.85 -11.36
N SER A 3 -8.04 -21.61 -11.78
CA SER A 3 -7.32 -21.38 -13.03
C SER A 3 -5.95 -22.07 -12.98
N LYS A 4 -5.50 -22.63 -14.11
CA LYS A 4 -4.13 -23.15 -14.26
C LYS A 4 -3.02 -22.10 -14.12
N ASN A 5 -3.38 -20.84 -14.25
CA ASN A 5 -2.48 -19.69 -14.12
C ASN A 5 -2.45 -19.14 -12.68
N ARG A 6 -3.08 -19.83 -11.71
CA ARG A 6 -3.02 -19.44 -10.31
C ARG A 6 -1.65 -19.78 -9.75
N ILE A 7 -1.05 -18.82 -9.04
CA ILE A 7 0.21 -18.95 -8.32
C ILE A 7 0.02 -18.44 -6.88
N ASP A 8 0.94 -18.78 -6.01
CA ASP A 8 1.01 -18.19 -4.68
C ASP A 8 1.47 -16.75 -4.77
N ALA A 9 0.75 -15.85 -4.09
CA ALA A 9 1.10 -14.44 -4.10
C ALA A 9 2.36 -14.20 -3.26
N PRO A 10 3.38 -13.49 -3.79
CA PRO A 10 4.64 -13.28 -3.05
C PRO A 10 4.50 -12.31 -1.89
N CYS A 11 3.43 -11.50 -1.84
CA CYS A 11 3.19 -10.56 -0.74
C CYS A 11 2.35 -11.22 0.35
N LYS A 12 2.87 -11.26 1.59
CA LYS A 12 2.15 -11.83 2.74
C LYS A 12 0.84 -11.11 3.09
N HIS A 13 0.69 -9.86 2.66
CA HIS A 13 -0.53 -9.06 2.88
C HIS A 13 -1.55 -9.19 1.74
N PHE A 14 -1.25 -9.99 0.71
CA PHE A 14 -2.17 -10.17 -0.40
C PHE A 14 -3.48 -10.82 0.06
N GLY A 15 -4.60 -10.36 -0.50
CA GLY A 15 -5.95 -10.82 -0.11
C GLY A 15 -6.56 -10.06 1.07
N VAL A 16 -5.72 -9.41 1.92
CA VAL A 16 -6.17 -8.57 3.02
C VAL A 16 -5.96 -7.10 2.70
N CYS A 17 -4.78 -6.74 2.18
CA CYS A 17 -4.44 -5.39 1.74
C CYS A 17 -5.12 -5.02 0.42
N GLY A 18 -5.63 -3.78 0.32
CA GLY A 18 -6.29 -3.27 -0.89
C GLY A 18 -5.35 -2.82 -2.01
N GLY A 19 -4.05 -2.88 -1.80
CA GLY A 19 -3.06 -2.36 -2.77
C GLY A 19 -2.91 -3.18 -4.05
N CYS A 20 -3.19 -4.48 -4.02
CA CYS A 20 -3.00 -5.40 -5.14
C CYS A 20 -4.20 -6.35 -5.30
N LYS A 21 -4.51 -6.70 -6.57
CA LYS A 21 -5.62 -7.59 -6.90
C LYS A 21 -5.22 -8.87 -7.62
N TRP A 22 -4.04 -8.93 -8.25
CA TRP A 22 -3.69 -9.97 -9.20
C TRP A 22 -2.38 -10.71 -8.89
N GLN A 23 -1.81 -10.57 -7.72
CA GLN A 23 -0.55 -11.24 -7.37
C GLN A 23 -0.65 -12.78 -7.33
N HIS A 24 -1.87 -13.32 -7.21
CA HIS A 24 -2.15 -14.76 -7.26
C HIS A 24 -2.36 -15.31 -8.67
N PHE A 25 -2.03 -14.52 -9.69
CA PHE A 25 -2.16 -14.87 -11.09
C PHE A 25 -0.83 -14.63 -11.79
N ASP A 26 -0.33 -15.63 -12.55
CA ASP A 26 0.97 -15.51 -13.20
C ASP A 26 1.03 -14.32 -14.17
N TYR A 27 2.21 -13.72 -14.30
CA TYR A 27 2.34 -12.46 -15.03
C TYR A 27 2.03 -12.62 -16.52
N SER A 28 2.39 -13.74 -17.14
CA SER A 28 2.07 -14.03 -18.53
C SER A 28 0.55 -14.12 -18.74
N GLY A 29 -0.16 -14.73 -17.78
CA GLY A 29 -1.61 -14.75 -17.74
C GLY A 29 -2.21 -13.35 -17.57
N GLN A 30 -1.63 -12.52 -16.70
CA GLN A 30 -2.07 -11.12 -16.55
C GLN A 30 -1.96 -10.34 -17.86
N LEU A 31 -0.87 -10.51 -18.60
CA LEU A 31 -0.67 -9.85 -19.90
C LEU A 31 -1.74 -10.30 -20.91
N ARG A 32 -1.95 -11.60 -21.06
CA ARG A 32 -2.98 -12.13 -21.96
C ARG A 32 -4.37 -11.59 -21.64
N GLU A 33 -4.76 -11.57 -20.37
CA GLU A 33 -6.08 -11.07 -19.97
C GLU A 33 -6.23 -9.56 -20.19
N LYS A 34 -5.15 -8.78 -20.00
CA LYS A 34 -5.15 -7.34 -20.29
C LYS A 34 -5.29 -7.07 -21.79
N GLU A 35 -4.55 -7.79 -22.62
CA GLU A 35 -4.62 -7.70 -24.07
C GLU A 35 -6.01 -8.07 -24.57
N ASN A 36 -6.54 -9.23 -24.17
CA ASN A 36 -7.89 -9.68 -24.48
C ASN A 36 -8.94 -8.63 -24.08
N LYS A 37 -8.79 -8.01 -22.90
CA LYS A 37 -9.72 -6.97 -22.44
C LYS A 37 -9.71 -5.75 -23.35
N VAL A 38 -8.55 -5.31 -23.83
CA VAL A 38 -8.45 -4.19 -24.78
C VAL A 38 -9.15 -4.56 -26.07
N ILE A 39 -8.85 -5.71 -26.66
CA ILE A 39 -9.47 -6.20 -27.90
C ILE A 39 -10.99 -6.28 -27.74
N GLN A 40 -11.49 -6.89 -26.66
CA GLN A 40 -12.94 -6.98 -26.42
C GLN A 40 -13.60 -5.62 -26.22
N ASN A 41 -12.93 -4.67 -25.56
CA ASN A 41 -13.47 -3.33 -25.36
C ASN A 41 -13.53 -2.56 -26.70
N MET A 42 -12.52 -2.66 -27.55
CA MET A 42 -12.53 -2.06 -28.88
C MET A 42 -13.71 -2.58 -29.70
N ARG A 43 -13.87 -3.89 -29.76
CA ARG A 43 -14.94 -4.54 -30.53
C ARG A 43 -16.35 -4.28 -29.98
N ARG A 44 -16.57 -4.48 -28.68
CA ARG A 44 -17.89 -4.47 -28.08
C ARG A 44 -18.39 -3.08 -27.70
N ILE A 45 -17.50 -2.25 -27.14
CA ILE A 45 -17.84 -0.90 -26.65
C ILE A 45 -17.50 0.13 -27.73
N GLY A 46 -16.29 0.11 -28.24
CA GLY A 46 -15.82 1.02 -29.28
C GLY A 46 -16.46 0.76 -30.63
N LYS A 47 -16.98 -0.46 -30.86
CA LYS A 47 -17.50 -0.90 -32.17
C LYS A 47 -16.57 -0.58 -33.32
N THR A 48 -15.29 -0.74 -33.08
CA THR A 48 -14.20 -0.49 -34.03
C THR A 48 -13.22 -1.65 -34.03
N GLU A 49 -12.60 -1.86 -35.17
CA GLU A 49 -11.54 -2.85 -35.34
C GLU A 49 -10.35 -2.11 -35.96
N PRO A 50 -9.19 -2.04 -35.30
CA PRO A 50 -7.97 -1.49 -35.86
C PRO A 50 -7.43 -2.43 -36.98
N GLU A 51 -6.59 -1.92 -37.83
CA GLU A 51 -5.96 -2.70 -38.89
C GLU A 51 -5.07 -3.81 -38.30
N GLU A 52 -4.42 -3.53 -37.19
CA GLU A 52 -3.54 -4.48 -36.48
C GLU A 52 -3.61 -4.30 -34.97
N TYR A 53 -3.54 -5.42 -34.25
CA TYR A 53 -3.28 -5.45 -32.81
C TYR A 53 -1.84 -5.84 -32.55
N LEU A 54 -1.01 -4.89 -32.16
CA LEU A 54 0.34 -5.20 -31.72
C LEU A 54 0.31 -5.97 -30.38
N PRO A 55 1.25 -6.91 -30.17
CA PRO A 55 1.30 -7.66 -28.91
C PRO A 55 1.56 -6.73 -27.73
N ILE A 56 0.96 -7.06 -26.59
CA ILE A 56 1.16 -6.29 -25.36
C ILE A 56 2.62 -6.31 -24.93
N MET A 57 3.18 -5.13 -24.64
CA MET A 57 4.51 -5.04 -24.02
C MET A 57 4.43 -5.34 -22.52
N GLY A 58 5.16 -6.35 -22.09
CA GLY A 58 5.34 -6.67 -20.67
C GLY A 58 6.41 -5.81 -20.01
N CYS A 59 6.39 -5.80 -18.69
CA CYS A 59 7.45 -5.22 -17.87
C CYS A 59 8.40 -6.35 -17.43
N GLU A 60 9.70 -6.14 -17.51
CA GLU A 60 10.71 -7.12 -17.07
C GLU A 60 10.61 -7.34 -15.55
N GLU A 61 10.41 -6.24 -14.80
CA GLU A 61 10.23 -6.26 -13.35
C GLU A 61 8.79 -5.89 -12.98
N PRO A 62 7.89 -6.87 -12.77
CA PRO A 62 6.48 -6.62 -12.50
C PRO A 62 6.20 -6.09 -11.08
N TYR A 63 7.23 -6.02 -10.23
CA TYR A 63 7.19 -5.43 -8.91
C TYR A 63 8.02 -4.15 -8.85
N PHE A 64 7.93 -3.42 -7.73
CA PHE A 64 8.71 -2.20 -7.44
C PHE A 64 8.59 -1.09 -8.49
N TYR A 65 7.50 -1.08 -9.26
CA TYR A 65 7.28 -0.13 -10.36
C TYR A 65 6.64 1.19 -9.92
N ARG A 66 6.10 1.26 -8.71
CA ARG A 66 5.48 2.50 -8.22
C ARG A 66 6.52 3.47 -7.72
N ASN A 67 6.40 4.70 -8.19
CA ASN A 67 7.21 5.83 -7.72
C ASN A 67 6.54 6.64 -6.60
N LYS A 68 5.28 6.35 -6.26
CA LYS A 68 4.54 6.99 -5.16
C LYS A 68 3.67 5.98 -4.43
N LEU A 69 3.77 5.98 -3.10
CA LEU A 69 2.80 5.33 -2.23
C LEU A 69 2.36 6.30 -1.13
N GLU A 70 1.10 6.20 -0.76
CA GLU A 70 0.48 6.92 0.34
C GLU A 70 -0.01 5.91 1.36
N PHE A 71 0.50 6.02 2.58
CA PHE A 71 0.14 5.19 3.72
C PHE A 71 -0.68 6.00 4.70
N THR A 72 -1.66 5.37 5.31
CA THR A 72 -2.55 6.01 6.28
C THR A 72 -2.20 5.53 7.69
N PHE A 73 -2.08 6.48 8.61
CA PHE A 73 -2.03 6.20 10.04
C PHE A 73 -3.44 5.91 10.55
N SER A 74 -3.59 4.87 11.35
CA SER A 74 -4.86 4.54 11.99
C SER A 74 -4.62 4.08 13.42
N ASN A 75 -5.46 4.55 14.34
CA ASN A 75 -5.49 4.08 15.71
C ASN A 75 -6.04 2.65 15.86
N LYS A 76 -6.50 2.04 14.76
CA LYS A 76 -7.07 0.69 14.70
C LYS A 76 -6.61 -0.02 13.44
N ARG A 77 -5.50 -0.77 13.54
CA ARG A 77 -5.10 -1.65 12.45
C ARG A 77 -6.07 -2.81 12.28
N TRP A 78 -6.13 -3.34 11.08
CA TRP A 78 -6.79 -4.61 10.82
C TRP A 78 -6.01 -5.75 11.47
N LEU A 79 -6.70 -6.58 12.24
CA LEU A 79 -6.16 -7.82 12.81
C LEU A 79 -6.64 -9.01 11.98
N THR A 80 -5.75 -9.96 11.75
CA THR A 80 -6.10 -11.26 11.19
C THR A 80 -6.76 -12.14 12.24
N MET A 81 -7.40 -13.24 11.83
CA MET A 81 -8.02 -14.17 12.78
C MET A 81 -7.03 -14.74 13.78
N ASP A 82 -5.78 -14.96 13.34
CA ASP A 82 -4.71 -15.51 14.17
C ASP A 82 -4.19 -14.51 15.23
N GLU A 83 -4.44 -13.22 15.02
CA GLU A 83 -4.06 -12.14 15.94
C GLU A 83 -5.19 -11.77 16.93
N MET A 84 -6.36 -12.37 16.77
CA MET A 84 -7.48 -12.15 17.68
C MET A 84 -7.34 -13.05 18.92
N SER A 85 -7.45 -12.46 20.10
CA SER A 85 -7.51 -13.23 21.35
C SER A 85 -8.78 -14.09 21.37
N PRO A 86 -8.72 -15.33 21.94
CA PRO A 86 -9.91 -16.17 22.13
C PRO A 86 -11.02 -15.49 22.96
N ASP A 87 -10.64 -14.58 23.85
CA ASP A 87 -11.56 -13.85 24.73
C ASP A 87 -12.19 -12.60 24.07
N GLY A 88 -11.91 -12.36 22.79
CA GLY A 88 -12.48 -11.26 22.03
C GLY A 88 -11.94 -9.88 22.39
N ASP A 89 -10.97 -9.78 23.26
CA ASP A 89 -10.26 -8.54 23.57
C ASP A 89 -9.37 -8.15 22.40
N VAL A 90 -9.94 -7.35 21.50
CA VAL A 90 -9.21 -6.76 20.38
C VAL A 90 -8.36 -5.63 20.93
N LEU A 91 -7.11 -5.91 21.22
CA LEU A 91 -6.12 -4.85 21.49
C LEU A 91 -6.09 -3.91 20.29
N ARG A 92 -6.66 -2.72 20.50
CA ARG A 92 -6.68 -1.66 19.50
C ARG A 92 -5.26 -1.14 19.29
N GLN A 93 -4.55 -1.74 18.36
CA GLN A 93 -3.19 -1.34 18.03
C GLN A 93 -3.18 -0.32 16.91
N PRO A 94 -2.34 0.71 17.00
CA PRO A 94 -2.12 1.62 15.88
C PRO A 94 -1.38 0.91 14.76
N GLY A 95 -1.56 1.41 13.52
CA GLY A 95 -0.86 0.88 12.35
C GLY A 95 -0.66 1.93 11.27
N LEU A 96 0.33 1.71 10.42
CA LEU A 96 0.65 2.54 9.26
C LEU A 96 0.70 1.68 8.01
N GLY A 97 -0.27 1.86 7.11
CA GLY A 97 -0.34 1.02 5.93
C GLY A 97 -1.42 1.42 4.94
N LEU A 98 -1.99 0.43 4.28
CA LEU A 98 -2.99 0.62 3.23
C LEU A 98 -4.37 0.13 3.68
N HIS A 99 -5.41 0.75 3.13
CA HIS A 99 -6.78 0.38 3.45
C HIS A 99 -7.12 -1.06 3.04
N ARG A 100 -7.89 -1.73 3.88
CA ARG A 100 -8.53 -2.99 3.54
C ARG A 100 -9.68 -2.74 2.56
N PRO A 101 -9.85 -3.55 1.50
CA PRO A 101 -10.99 -3.44 0.61
C PRO A 101 -12.32 -3.52 1.36
N GLY A 102 -13.23 -2.60 1.06
CA GLY A 102 -14.56 -2.54 1.68
C GLY A 102 -14.60 -2.02 3.12
N ALA A 103 -13.47 -1.57 3.69
CA ALA A 103 -13.42 -1.03 5.05
C ALA A 103 -12.58 0.27 5.07
N PHE A 104 -13.22 1.40 4.93
CA PHE A 104 -12.56 2.72 4.84
C PHE A 104 -11.82 3.13 6.12
N ASP A 105 -12.22 2.59 7.26
CA ASP A 105 -11.65 2.89 8.58
C ASP A 105 -10.66 1.82 9.07
N LYS A 106 -10.32 0.85 8.25
CA LYS A 106 -9.41 -0.24 8.60
C LYS A 106 -8.16 -0.23 7.75
N ILE A 107 -7.03 -0.16 8.41
CA ILE A 107 -5.71 -0.16 7.80
C ILE A 107 -5.02 -1.49 8.06
N VAL A 108 -4.53 -2.11 7.01
CA VAL A 108 -3.60 -3.23 7.11
C VAL A 108 -2.22 -2.66 7.40
N ASP A 109 -1.69 -2.94 8.57
CA ASP A 109 -0.31 -2.56 8.92
C ASP A 109 0.65 -3.38 8.07
N ILE A 110 1.49 -2.70 7.29
CA ILE A 110 2.31 -3.33 6.26
C ILE A 110 3.77 -3.34 6.71
N GLU A 111 4.40 -4.50 6.72
CA GLU A 111 5.84 -4.62 6.99
C GLU A 111 6.67 -4.49 5.71
N ARG A 112 6.23 -5.11 4.62
CA ARG A 112 6.89 -5.04 3.31
C ARG A 112 5.87 -4.94 2.19
N CYS A 113 6.00 -3.88 1.38
CA CYS A 113 5.24 -3.69 0.16
C CYS A 113 6.16 -3.95 -1.05
N LEU A 114 5.66 -4.73 -2.01
CA LEU A 114 6.40 -5.04 -3.23
C LEU A 114 6.10 -4.08 -4.39
N LEU A 115 5.34 -3.00 -4.14
CA LEU A 115 4.98 -2.05 -5.18
C LEU A 115 6.01 -0.93 -5.36
N GLN A 116 6.70 -0.54 -4.29
CA GLN A 116 7.68 0.55 -4.31
C GLN A 116 9.04 0.02 -3.82
N PRO A 117 10.14 0.41 -4.48
CA PRO A 117 11.48 -0.01 -4.07
C PRO A 117 11.88 0.60 -2.71
N ASP A 118 12.88 0.01 -2.09
CA ASP A 118 13.50 0.61 -0.93
C ASP A 118 14.19 1.95 -1.33
N PRO A 119 14.28 2.91 -0.39
CA PRO A 119 14.09 2.77 1.06
C PRO A 119 12.63 2.94 1.55
N SER A 120 11.61 2.87 0.70
CA SER A 120 10.21 3.12 1.06
C SER A 120 9.72 2.27 2.25
N ASN A 121 10.02 0.97 2.24
CA ASN A 121 9.65 0.08 3.33
C ASN A 121 10.38 0.45 4.64
N ALA A 122 11.67 0.74 4.54
CA ALA A 122 12.48 1.12 5.70
C ALA A 122 11.99 2.44 6.32
N ILE A 123 11.68 3.45 5.48
CA ILE A 123 11.13 4.74 5.94
C ILE A 123 9.78 4.54 6.63
N ARG A 124 8.85 3.82 6.00
CA ARG A 124 7.52 3.57 6.59
C ARG A 124 7.62 2.88 7.94
N ASN A 125 8.39 1.80 8.04
CA ASN A 125 8.55 1.06 9.29
C ASN A 125 9.19 1.94 10.38
N PHE A 126 10.26 2.67 10.02
CA PHE A 126 10.89 3.60 10.95
C PHE A 126 9.93 4.67 11.47
N VAL A 127 9.16 5.32 10.58
CA VAL A 127 8.21 6.36 10.96
C VAL A 127 7.12 5.78 11.88
N ARG A 128 6.56 4.61 11.55
CA ARG A 128 5.58 3.92 12.41
C ARG A 128 6.13 3.69 13.81
N ASP A 129 7.29 3.03 13.88
CA ASP A 129 7.87 2.61 15.16
C ASP A 129 8.32 3.81 16.00
N PHE A 130 8.90 4.82 15.35
CA PHE A 130 9.25 6.08 16.00
C PHE A 130 8.04 6.75 16.65
N CYS A 131 6.94 6.91 15.90
CA CYS A 131 5.73 7.57 16.39
C CYS A 131 5.06 6.77 17.51
N ILE A 132 5.05 5.44 17.44
CA ILE A 132 4.55 4.58 18.53
C ILE A 132 5.40 4.76 19.79
N ASN A 133 6.72 4.75 19.65
CA ASN A 133 7.64 4.92 20.79
C ASN A 133 7.55 6.31 21.45
N GLN A 134 7.13 7.35 20.68
CA GLN A 134 6.85 8.67 21.25
C GLN A 134 5.46 8.76 21.91
N GLY A 135 4.64 7.72 21.80
CA GLY A 135 3.25 7.74 22.32
C GLY A 135 2.33 8.66 21.52
N TRP A 136 2.68 9.02 20.28
CA TRP A 136 1.86 9.93 19.46
C TRP A 136 0.61 9.25 18.93
N THR A 137 -0.48 10.03 18.88
CA THR A 137 -1.77 9.50 18.48
C THR A 137 -1.91 9.39 16.97
N PHE A 138 -2.36 8.20 16.51
CA PHE A 138 -2.71 7.96 15.12
C PHE A 138 -4.15 8.33 14.87
N PHE A 139 -4.46 8.80 13.67
CA PHE A 139 -5.76 9.37 13.34
C PHE A 139 -6.90 8.34 13.44
N ASN A 140 -7.97 8.74 14.13
CA ASN A 140 -9.24 8.03 14.17
C ASN A 140 -10.21 8.71 13.21
N VAL A 141 -10.46 8.10 12.05
CA VAL A 141 -11.31 8.69 11.01
C VAL A 141 -12.77 8.88 11.45
N ARG A 142 -13.27 8.06 12.39
CA ARG A 142 -14.65 8.16 12.89
C ARG A 142 -14.81 9.27 13.92
N ALA A 143 -13.89 9.39 14.86
CA ALA A 143 -13.90 10.45 15.87
C ALA A 143 -13.31 11.76 15.33
N ARG A 144 -12.61 11.75 14.21
CA ARG A 144 -11.89 12.89 13.61
C ARG A 144 -10.86 13.49 14.57
N GLU A 145 -10.11 12.63 15.24
CA GLU A 145 -9.10 12.98 16.23
C GLU A 145 -7.81 12.19 16.03
N GLY A 146 -6.73 12.67 16.64
CA GLY A 146 -5.39 12.08 16.51
C GLY A 146 -4.46 12.95 15.69
N PHE A 147 -3.15 12.86 15.96
CA PHE A 147 -2.13 13.76 15.42
C PHE A 147 -1.70 13.39 14.00
N LEU A 148 -1.33 12.11 13.78
CA LEU A 148 -0.73 11.61 12.53
C LEU A 148 -1.79 11.12 11.56
N ARG A 149 -1.77 11.60 10.28
CA ARG A 149 -2.76 11.24 9.27
C ARG A 149 -2.19 10.38 8.14
N ASN A 150 -1.27 10.91 7.35
CA ASN A 150 -0.76 10.23 6.18
C ASN A 150 0.75 10.37 6.05
N LEU A 151 1.38 9.33 5.51
CA LEU A 151 2.76 9.32 5.06
C LEU A 151 2.78 9.06 3.56
N ILE A 152 3.34 9.98 2.79
CA ILE A 152 3.52 9.82 1.36
C ILE A 152 5.01 9.74 1.07
N ILE A 153 5.41 8.68 0.35
CA ILE A 153 6.79 8.47 -0.07
C ILE A 153 6.83 8.47 -1.59
N LYS A 154 7.68 9.32 -2.15
CA LYS A 154 7.99 9.31 -3.59
C LYS A 154 9.45 8.94 -3.79
N THR A 155 9.70 8.10 -4.78
CA THR A 155 11.03 7.67 -5.20
C THR A 155 11.25 8.03 -6.67
N THR A 156 12.50 8.25 -7.05
CA THR A 156 12.89 8.48 -8.44
C THR A 156 13.80 7.37 -8.92
N SER A 157 13.92 7.21 -10.25
CA SER A 157 14.88 6.29 -10.86
C SER A 157 16.35 6.67 -10.58
N THR A 158 16.60 7.92 -10.15
CA THR A 158 17.93 8.42 -9.77
C THR A 158 18.24 8.20 -8.28
N GLY A 159 17.40 7.45 -7.55
CA GLY A 159 17.60 7.15 -6.12
C GLY A 159 17.18 8.26 -5.15
N LYS A 160 16.65 9.39 -5.64
CA LYS A 160 16.15 10.46 -4.74
C LYS A 160 14.81 10.07 -4.13
N VAL A 161 14.60 10.48 -2.89
CA VAL A 161 13.37 10.20 -2.12
C VAL A 161 12.79 11.52 -1.61
N MET A 162 11.47 11.63 -1.69
CA MET A 162 10.69 12.68 -1.06
C MET A 162 9.73 12.05 -0.05
N VAL A 163 9.76 12.52 1.17
CA VAL A 163 8.85 12.10 2.24
C VAL A 163 7.95 13.29 2.60
N MET A 164 6.65 13.06 2.60
CA MET A 164 5.64 14.04 3.02
C MET A 164 4.80 13.44 4.13
N LEU A 165 4.59 14.20 5.19
CA LEU A 165 3.76 13.83 6.32
C LEU A 165 2.58 14.79 6.42
N SER A 166 1.42 14.23 6.71
CA SER A 166 0.20 14.98 6.97
C SER A 166 -0.22 14.82 8.43
N PHE A 167 -0.45 15.94 9.09
CA PHE A 167 -0.88 16.02 10.48
C PHE A 167 -2.28 16.58 10.57
N HIS A 168 -3.01 16.23 11.62
CA HIS A 168 -4.38 16.75 11.84
C HIS A 168 -4.37 18.16 12.44
N TYR A 169 -3.39 18.43 13.27
CA TYR A 169 -3.16 19.73 13.88
C TYR A 169 -1.67 20.05 13.93
N LYS A 170 -1.35 21.32 14.14
CA LYS A 170 0.02 21.81 14.18
C LYS A 170 0.60 21.62 15.58
N GLU A 171 1.75 20.97 15.66
CA GLU A 171 2.56 20.79 16.86
C GLU A 171 4.04 20.79 16.44
N ASP A 172 4.62 21.98 16.37
CA ASP A 172 5.90 22.21 15.71
C ASP A 172 7.03 21.35 16.29
N GLU A 173 7.12 21.22 17.61
CA GLU A 173 8.18 20.43 18.27
C GLU A 173 8.15 18.95 17.83
N SER A 174 6.98 18.33 17.86
CA SER A 174 6.82 16.93 17.43
C SER A 174 7.06 16.75 15.94
N ILE A 175 6.61 17.70 15.12
CA ILE A 175 6.83 17.69 13.66
C ILE A 175 8.32 17.77 13.37
N ASP A 176 9.04 18.75 13.93
CA ASP A 176 10.47 18.93 13.73
C ASP A 176 11.26 17.74 14.25
N LYS A 177 10.90 17.16 15.38
CA LYS A 177 11.51 15.96 15.93
C LYS A 177 11.42 14.78 14.97
N LEU A 178 10.24 14.55 14.36
CA LEU A 178 10.05 13.46 13.40
C LEU A 178 10.85 13.71 12.12
N LEU A 179 10.75 14.91 11.56
CA LEU A 179 11.46 15.26 10.32
C LEU A 179 12.96 15.14 10.48
N ASN A 180 13.52 15.65 11.59
CA ASN A 180 14.94 15.53 11.89
C ASN A 180 15.38 14.07 12.08
N ALA A 181 14.57 13.24 12.73
CA ALA A 181 14.87 11.82 12.89
C ALA A 181 14.88 11.07 11.54
N ILE A 182 13.98 11.41 10.62
CA ILE A 182 13.97 10.85 9.26
C ILE A 182 15.23 11.31 8.49
N MET A 183 15.55 12.61 8.51
CA MET A 183 16.72 13.17 7.81
C MET A 183 18.06 12.65 8.33
N GLN A 184 18.14 12.30 9.60
CA GLN A 184 19.36 11.71 10.18
C GLN A 184 19.54 10.24 9.82
N LYS A 185 18.46 9.54 9.52
CA LYS A 185 18.50 8.10 9.27
C LYS A 185 18.59 7.74 7.80
N PHE A 186 18.08 8.56 6.91
CA PHE A 186 17.94 8.32 5.46
C PHE A 186 18.54 9.47 4.65
#